data_44d216fad72d329468f41c89b6492e86
#
_entry.id   44d216fad72d329468f41c89b6492e86
#
_cell.length_a   1.000
_cell.length_b   1.000
_cell.length_c   1.000
_cell.angle_alpha   90.00
_cell.angle_beta   90.00
_cell.angle_gamma   90.00
#
_symmetry.space_group_name_H-M   'P 1'
#
loop_
_entity.id
_entity.type
_entity.pdbx_description
1 polymer ?
#
loop_
_entity_poly.entity_id
_entity_poly.type
_entity_poly.pdbx_seq_one_letter_code
_entity_poly.pdbx_strand_id
1 'polypeptide(L)'
;MLFRRFENLIDVFKPSPDVAPPAGMLRFYVHYLKQVWPLMTAVLVVGFFAALIEVALFSFLGQLIDMAQATDDARTFFAEHRNALLWMAAVALVIRPLVFGLHNLLTHQAINPGLTNLIRWQNHRYVLKQSLNFFQNDFAGRIAQRVMQTGPSLRDSAMQVIDALWHVVVYAGSALYLFAAADLRLIVPLLLWIVGYSAALWYFVPRIRARSAAASAARSKMMGRVVDGYSNVATLKLFAHSREEESYAREAMQELLGKFRLQSRVITSLDFLITCMNGLLIVGTGALALWLWSEALITTGAIALALGLVIRINNMAEWIMWVVNGIFENVGTVQDGMKSIVRPRDVLDSEDARPLQVEQGGVRFEDVHFHYGKQGGVISGLTIDIRPGEKIGLVGPSGAGKSTLVNLLLRLYDLESGRILIDGQNVAEVSQESLRANIGVVTQDTSLLHRSIRDNLRYGKPDATEEELWAAARKARADAFIETLDDSQGGKGFEAMVGERGVKLSGGQRQRIAIARVLLKDAPILVLDEATSALDSEVEAAIQESLDTLMQGKTAIAIAHRLSTIARMDRLVVIDKGQVIETGTHAELIARGGLYARLWQHQTGGFVGVD
;
A
#
# COMPACT_ATOMS: atom_id res chain seq x y z
N MET A 1 -9.77 -31.56 0.27
CA MET A 1 -8.62 -31.78 1.17
C MET A 1 -7.28 -31.40 0.53
N LEU A 2 -7.02 -31.78 -0.73
CA LEU A 2 -5.74 -31.54 -1.42
C LEU A 2 -5.41 -30.02 -1.50
N PHE A 3 -6.30 -29.19 -2.04
CA PHE A 3 -6.08 -27.73 -2.17
C PHE A 3 -5.74 -27.06 -0.84
N ARG A 4 -6.50 -27.33 0.23
CA ARG A 4 -6.24 -26.76 1.57
C ARG A 4 -4.84 -27.04 2.11
N ARG A 5 -4.23 -28.19 1.74
CA ARG A 5 -2.85 -28.48 2.14
C ARG A 5 -1.85 -27.51 1.50
N PHE A 6 -2.07 -27.17 0.24
CA PHE A 6 -1.19 -26.22 -0.47
C PHE A 6 -1.48 -24.76 -0.05
N GLU A 7 -2.75 -24.41 0.14
CA GLU A 7 -3.17 -23.08 0.64
C GLU A 7 -2.54 -22.74 1.99
N ASN A 8 -2.34 -23.72 2.86
CA ASN A 8 -1.80 -23.55 4.21
C ASN A 8 -0.26 -23.65 4.29
N LEU A 9 0.46 -23.75 3.16
CA LEU A 9 1.92 -23.83 3.17
C LEU A 9 2.61 -22.52 3.53
N ILE A 10 1.91 -21.39 3.36
CA ILE A 10 2.41 -20.06 3.73
C ILE A 10 1.49 -19.48 4.80
N ASP A 11 2.07 -19.19 5.96
CA ASP A 11 1.39 -18.38 6.97
C ASP A 11 1.41 -16.91 6.54
N VAL A 12 0.28 -16.45 6.03
CA VAL A 12 0.09 -15.09 5.52
C VAL A 12 0.23 -14.03 6.61
N PHE A 13 -0.15 -14.36 7.84
CA PHE A 13 -0.16 -13.45 8.99
C PHE A 13 1.08 -13.58 9.88
N LYS A 14 2.11 -14.25 9.39
CA LYS A 14 3.37 -14.42 10.11
C LYS A 14 3.89 -13.09 10.62
N PRO A 15 4.23 -13.00 11.92
CA PRO A 15 4.85 -11.80 12.49
C PRO A 15 6.14 -11.44 11.76
N SER A 16 6.30 -10.19 11.40
CA SER A 16 7.56 -9.65 10.87
C SER A 16 8.24 -8.80 11.93
N PRO A 17 9.57 -8.70 11.91
CA PRO A 17 10.28 -7.72 12.71
C PRO A 17 9.75 -6.30 12.47
N ASP A 18 9.72 -5.49 13.52
CA ASP A 18 9.19 -4.12 13.48
C ASP A 18 10.22 -3.12 12.91
N VAL A 19 10.96 -3.57 11.89
CA VAL A 19 12.06 -2.83 11.24
C VAL A 19 11.69 -2.55 9.78
N ALA A 20 12.14 -1.41 9.26
CA ALA A 20 11.95 -1.05 7.87
C ALA A 20 12.51 -2.13 6.92
N PRO A 21 11.75 -2.54 5.88
CA PRO A 21 12.31 -3.39 4.84
C PRO A 21 13.54 -2.74 4.18
N PRO A 22 14.50 -3.53 3.67
CA PRO A 22 15.73 -3.01 3.09
C PRO A 22 15.50 -2.07 1.90
N ALA A 23 16.26 -0.96 1.82
CA ALA A 23 16.13 0.05 0.78
C ALA A 23 16.64 -0.39 -0.60
N GLY A 24 17.52 -1.40 -0.68
CA GLY A 24 18.05 -1.89 -1.94
C GLY A 24 17.08 -2.86 -2.65
N MET A 25 16.85 -2.68 -3.94
CA MET A 25 15.92 -3.51 -4.73
C MET A 25 16.14 -5.00 -4.53
N LEU A 26 17.35 -5.51 -4.78
CA LEU A 26 17.66 -6.93 -4.63
C LEU A 26 17.47 -7.41 -3.19
N ARG A 27 17.90 -6.59 -2.20
CA ARG A 27 17.73 -6.91 -0.78
C ARG A 27 16.26 -6.94 -0.38
N PHE A 28 15.44 -6.08 -0.98
CA PHE A 28 14.00 -6.03 -0.76
C PHE A 28 13.32 -7.31 -1.28
N TYR A 29 13.68 -7.78 -2.49
CA TYR A 29 13.20 -9.05 -3.02
C TYR A 29 13.62 -10.23 -2.14
N VAL A 30 14.90 -10.30 -1.78
CA VAL A 30 15.44 -11.38 -0.94
C VAL A 30 14.76 -11.39 0.43
N HIS A 31 14.44 -10.24 1.00
CA HIS A 31 13.75 -10.13 2.31
C HIS A 31 12.43 -10.91 2.34
N TYR A 32 11.62 -10.83 1.29
CA TYR A 32 10.36 -11.55 1.20
C TYR A 32 10.52 -12.97 0.68
N LEU A 33 11.29 -13.19 -0.38
CA LEU A 33 11.46 -14.50 -0.99
C LEU A 33 12.16 -15.50 -0.05
N LYS A 34 13.07 -15.01 0.81
CA LYS A 34 13.70 -15.84 1.85
C LYS A 34 12.70 -16.48 2.80
N GLN A 35 11.54 -15.86 3.02
CA GLN A 35 10.52 -16.39 3.94
C GLN A 35 9.80 -17.61 3.35
N VAL A 36 9.83 -17.76 2.02
CA VAL A 36 9.17 -18.85 1.27
C VAL A 36 10.16 -19.65 0.40
N TRP A 37 11.47 -19.58 0.70
CA TRP A 37 12.51 -20.18 -0.11
C TRP A 37 12.31 -21.70 -0.40
N PRO A 38 11.76 -22.54 0.52
CA PRO A 38 11.56 -23.96 0.22
C PRO A 38 10.54 -24.15 -0.91
N LEU A 39 9.48 -23.32 -0.92
CA LEU A 39 8.48 -23.36 -1.98
C LEU A 39 9.02 -22.83 -3.31
N MET A 40 9.85 -21.77 -3.28
CA MET A 40 10.55 -21.27 -4.48
C MET A 40 11.44 -22.35 -5.08
N THR A 41 12.19 -23.07 -4.23
CA THR A 41 13.03 -24.20 -4.68
C THR A 41 12.19 -25.35 -5.23
N ALA A 42 11.05 -25.67 -4.59
CA ALA A 42 10.14 -26.69 -5.10
C ALA A 42 9.60 -26.34 -6.49
N VAL A 43 9.18 -25.07 -6.71
CA VAL A 43 8.73 -24.60 -8.04
C VAL A 43 9.85 -24.66 -9.05
N LEU A 44 11.07 -24.25 -8.70
CA LEU A 44 12.24 -24.37 -9.57
C LEU A 44 12.49 -25.83 -10.01
N VAL A 45 12.48 -26.76 -9.07
CA VAL A 45 12.72 -28.19 -9.37
C VAL A 45 11.59 -28.78 -10.21
N VAL A 46 10.34 -28.55 -9.84
CA VAL A 46 9.19 -29.07 -10.58
C VAL A 46 9.10 -28.44 -11.96
N GLY A 47 9.38 -27.13 -12.07
CA GLY A 47 9.44 -26.41 -13.35
C GLY A 47 10.52 -26.95 -14.28
N PHE A 48 11.68 -27.33 -13.75
CA PHE A 48 12.72 -28.00 -14.52
C PHE A 48 12.25 -29.32 -15.14
N PHE A 49 11.62 -30.19 -14.34
CA PHE A 49 11.08 -31.44 -14.86
C PHE A 49 9.93 -31.21 -15.84
N ALA A 50 9.08 -30.22 -15.61
CA ALA A 50 8.02 -29.84 -16.55
C ALA A 50 8.62 -29.44 -17.91
N ALA A 51 9.67 -28.62 -17.92
CA ALA A 51 10.34 -28.21 -19.15
C ALA A 51 11.01 -29.40 -19.87
N LEU A 52 11.66 -30.30 -19.13
CA LEU A 52 12.26 -31.53 -19.73
C LEU A 52 11.22 -32.45 -20.38
N ILE A 53 10.06 -32.63 -19.72
CA ILE A 53 8.98 -33.45 -20.28
C ILE A 53 8.46 -32.86 -21.61
N GLU A 54 8.30 -31.52 -21.67
CA GLU A 54 7.89 -30.87 -22.93
C GLU A 54 8.90 -31.10 -24.05
N VAL A 55 10.20 -31.04 -23.78
CA VAL A 55 11.24 -31.36 -24.77
C VAL A 55 11.19 -32.84 -25.18
N ALA A 56 11.00 -33.75 -24.22
CA ALA A 56 10.89 -35.18 -24.49
C ALA A 56 9.75 -35.51 -25.47
N LEU A 57 8.63 -34.79 -25.44
CA LEU A 57 7.51 -35.00 -26.36
C LEU A 57 7.92 -34.72 -27.83
N PHE A 58 8.78 -33.75 -28.10
CA PHE A 58 9.33 -33.54 -29.45
C PHE A 58 10.30 -34.64 -29.88
N SER A 59 11.11 -35.15 -28.95
CA SER A 59 11.94 -36.32 -29.21
C SER A 59 11.11 -37.57 -29.53
N PHE A 60 9.99 -37.78 -28.82
CA PHE A 60 9.06 -38.87 -29.09
C PHE A 60 8.44 -38.78 -30.48
N LEU A 61 8.10 -37.55 -30.94
CA LEU A 61 7.59 -37.37 -32.31
C LEU A 61 8.59 -37.82 -33.35
N GLY A 62 9.87 -37.45 -33.24
CA GLY A 62 10.92 -37.92 -34.13
C GLY A 62 11.07 -39.43 -34.09
N GLN A 63 11.14 -40.01 -32.87
CA GLN A 63 11.26 -41.47 -32.71
C GLN A 63 10.08 -42.24 -33.30
N LEU A 64 8.84 -41.75 -33.14
CA LEU A 64 7.65 -42.39 -33.71
C LEU A 64 7.73 -42.46 -35.25
N ILE A 65 8.20 -41.40 -35.89
CA ILE A 65 8.38 -41.37 -37.36
C ILE A 65 9.45 -42.34 -37.79
N ASP A 66 10.59 -42.36 -37.09
CA ASP A 66 11.66 -43.30 -37.41
C ASP A 66 11.26 -44.76 -37.21
N MET A 67 10.54 -45.08 -36.13
CA MET A 67 9.98 -46.43 -35.88
C MET A 67 8.97 -46.82 -36.98
N ALA A 68 8.10 -45.89 -37.40
CA ALA A 68 7.14 -46.17 -38.46
C ALA A 68 7.79 -46.43 -39.82
N GLN A 69 8.93 -45.79 -40.09
CA GLN A 69 9.68 -46.02 -41.32
C GLN A 69 10.54 -47.29 -41.31
N ALA A 70 11.00 -47.70 -40.11
CA ALA A 70 11.82 -48.90 -39.94
C ALA A 70 11.01 -50.22 -39.97
N THR A 71 9.67 -50.12 -39.86
CA THR A 71 8.79 -51.31 -39.82
C THR A 71 8.31 -51.67 -41.23
N ASP A 72 8.64 -52.83 -41.71
CA ASP A 72 8.28 -53.32 -43.05
C ASP A 72 6.78 -53.66 -43.17
N ASP A 73 6.17 -54.23 -42.13
CA ASP A 73 4.72 -54.52 -42.06
C ASP A 73 4.05 -53.68 -40.97
N ALA A 74 3.16 -52.77 -41.40
CA ALA A 74 2.39 -51.93 -40.48
C ALA A 74 1.57 -52.70 -39.41
N ARG A 75 1.28 -53.99 -39.66
CA ARG A 75 0.53 -54.85 -38.71
C ARG A 75 1.39 -55.30 -37.53
N THR A 76 2.71 -55.40 -37.65
CA THR A 76 3.62 -55.80 -36.59
C THR A 76 4.09 -54.62 -35.75
N PHE A 77 3.92 -53.37 -36.22
CA PHE A 77 4.39 -52.14 -35.59
C PHE A 77 4.15 -52.07 -34.09
N PHE A 78 2.90 -52.31 -33.67
CA PHE A 78 2.54 -52.26 -32.26
C PHE A 78 3.17 -53.36 -31.41
N ALA A 79 3.41 -54.52 -31.97
CA ALA A 79 4.04 -55.65 -31.28
C ALA A 79 5.54 -55.39 -31.09
N GLU A 80 6.22 -54.92 -32.12
CA GLU A 80 7.65 -54.63 -32.13
C GLU A 80 8.04 -53.47 -31.23
N HIS A 81 7.22 -52.39 -31.22
CA HIS A 81 7.54 -51.17 -30.50
C HIS A 81 6.72 -50.99 -29.21
N ARG A 82 6.02 -52.03 -28.73
CA ARG A 82 5.10 -52.00 -27.59
C ARG A 82 5.67 -51.26 -26.37
N ASN A 83 6.89 -51.56 -25.95
CA ASN A 83 7.48 -50.99 -24.73
C ASN A 83 7.76 -49.48 -24.89
N ALA A 84 8.27 -49.08 -26.06
CA ALA A 84 8.53 -47.66 -26.36
C ALA A 84 7.21 -46.85 -26.41
N LEU A 85 6.19 -47.40 -27.08
CA LEU A 85 4.87 -46.77 -27.17
C LEU A 85 4.19 -46.63 -25.79
N LEU A 86 4.26 -47.69 -24.94
CA LEU A 86 3.75 -47.66 -23.58
C LEU A 86 4.48 -46.63 -22.72
N TRP A 87 5.83 -46.52 -22.86
CA TRP A 87 6.59 -45.51 -22.16
C TRP A 87 6.21 -44.07 -22.60
N MET A 88 6.12 -43.82 -23.90
CA MET A 88 5.70 -42.53 -24.44
C MET A 88 4.29 -42.15 -23.96
N ALA A 89 3.37 -43.12 -23.98
CA ALA A 89 2.02 -42.97 -23.46
C ALA A 89 2.02 -42.68 -21.95
N ALA A 90 2.82 -43.39 -21.17
CA ALA A 90 2.95 -43.19 -19.73
C ALA A 90 3.47 -41.77 -19.40
N VAL A 91 4.48 -41.30 -20.15
CA VAL A 91 5.00 -39.94 -19.99
C VAL A 91 3.92 -38.90 -20.33
N ALA A 92 3.24 -39.06 -21.46
CA ALA A 92 2.27 -38.07 -21.93
C ALA A 92 0.97 -38.02 -21.07
N LEU A 93 0.45 -39.19 -20.67
CA LEU A 93 -0.86 -39.33 -20.01
C LEU A 93 -0.78 -39.34 -18.48
N VAL A 94 0.33 -39.73 -17.89
CA VAL A 94 0.47 -39.87 -16.43
C VAL A 94 1.51 -38.91 -15.87
N ILE A 95 2.78 -39.00 -16.33
CA ILE A 95 3.87 -38.23 -15.71
C ILE A 95 3.66 -36.71 -15.96
N ARG A 96 3.37 -36.32 -17.20
CA ARG A 96 3.15 -34.93 -17.57
C ARG A 96 2.02 -34.29 -16.77
N PRO A 97 0.79 -34.84 -16.74
CA PRO A 97 -0.29 -34.25 -15.94
C PRO A 97 0.03 -34.18 -14.44
N LEU A 98 0.74 -35.15 -13.88
CA LEU A 98 1.13 -35.14 -12.47
C LEU A 98 2.14 -34.02 -12.17
N VAL A 99 3.19 -33.87 -12.99
CA VAL A 99 4.20 -32.83 -12.81
C VAL A 99 3.61 -31.44 -13.02
N PHE A 100 2.81 -31.21 -14.07
CA PHE A 100 2.13 -29.95 -14.31
C PHE A 100 1.06 -29.68 -13.26
N GLY A 101 0.34 -30.70 -12.80
CA GLY A 101 -0.62 -30.58 -11.70
C GLY A 101 0.07 -30.13 -10.40
N LEU A 102 1.22 -30.72 -10.08
CA LEU A 102 2.01 -30.32 -8.92
C LEU A 102 2.56 -28.89 -9.06
N HIS A 103 3.08 -28.53 -10.24
CA HIS A 103 3.53 -27.17 -10.54
C HIS A 103 2.41 -26.15 -10.34
N ASN A 104 1.22 -26.44 -10.89
CA ASN A 104 0.04 -25.57 -10.76
C ASN A 104 -0.45 -25.46 -9.31
N LEU A 105 -0.43 -26.54 -8.54
CA LEU A 105 -0.76 -26.52 -7.12
C LEU A 105 0.20 -25.65 -6.31
N LEU A 106 1.50 -25.75 -6.55
CA LEU A 106 2.51 -24.92 -5.89
C LEU A 106 2.36 -23.45 -6.29
N THR A 107 2.15 -23.16 -7.56
CA THR A 107 2.08 -21.79 -8.07
C THR A 107 0.74 -21.13 -7.73
N HIS A 108 -0.39 -21.76 -8.10
CA HIS A 108 -1.71 -21.12 -8.01
C HIS A 108 -2.35 -21.23 -6.63
N GLN A 109 -2.08 -22.30 -5.87
CA GLN A 109 -2.69 -22.47 -4.55
C GLN A 109 -1.79 -22.00 -3.40
N ALA A 110 -0.47 -22.17 -3.51
CA ALA A 110 0.44 -21.78 -2.43
C ALA A 110 1.04 -20.38 -2.65
N ILE A 111 1.77 -20.17 -3.76
CA ILE A 111 2.58 -18.95 -3.95
C ILE A 111 1.71 -17.75 -4.31
N ASN A 112 0.81 -17.87 -5.28
CA ASN A 112 0.02 -16.73 -5.74
C ASN A 112 -0.78 -16.06 -4.63
N PRO A 113 -1.64 -16.74 -3.86
CA PRO A 113 -2.35 -16.13 -2.75
C PRO A 113 -1.45 -15.91 -1.53
N GLY A 114 -0.62 -16.89 -1.17
CA GLY A 114 0.15 -16.88 0.07
C GLY A 114 1.21 -15.78 0.10
N LEU A 115 2.13 -15.77 -0.86
CA LEU A 115 3.21 -14.77 -0.91
C LEU A 115 2.68 -13.36 -1.12
N THR A 116 1.68 -13.19 -1.99
CA THR A 116 1.05 -11.88 -2.22
C THR A 116 0.52 -11.27 -0.95
N ASN A 117 -0.28 -12.04 -0.20
CA ASN A 117 -0.93 -11.53 1.00
C ASN A 117 0.04 -11.45 2.20
N LEU A 118 1.06 -12.30 2.28
CA LEU A 118 2.14 -12.17 3.24
C LEU A 118 2.84 -10.81 3.10
N ILE A 119 3.22 -10.43 1.86
CA ILE A 119 3.87 -9.14 1.59
C ILE A 119 2.92 -7.98 1.90
N ARG A 120 1.66 -8.06 1.47
CA ARG A 120 0.64 -7.06 1.77
C ARG A 120 0.45 -6.84 3.27
N TRP A 121 0.35 -7.94 4.03
CA TRP A 121 0.14 -7.89 5.46
C TRP A 121 1.33 -7.25 6.20
N GLN A 122 2.55 -7.69 5.88
CA GLN A 122 3.76 -7.15 6.51
C GLN A 122 3.94 -5.67 6.18
N ASN A 123 3.73 -5.27 4.91
CA ASN A 123 3.79 -3.88 4.49
C ASN A 123 2.69 -3.03 5.14
N HIS A 124 1.46 -3.53 5.20
CA HIS A 124 0.35 -2.84 5.86
C HIS A 124 0.64 -2.59 7.33
N ARG A 125 1.08 -3.63 8.07
CA ARG A 125 1.47 -3.48 9.48
C ARG A 125 2.57 -2.44 9.69
N TYR A 126 3.58 -2.46 8.84
CA TYR A 126 4.68 -1.50 8.93
C TYR A 126 4.23 -0.08 8.63
N VAL A 127 3.48 0.12 7.56
CA VAL A 127 2.99 1.45 7.14
C VAL A 127 1.96 2.01 8.12
N LEU A 128 1.09 1.18 8.70
CA LEU A 128 0.10 1.62 9.70
C LEU A 128 0.75 2.26 10.94
N LYS A 129 1.99 1.87 11.25
CA LYS A 129 2.76 2.41 12.38
C LYS A 129 3.63 3.64 12.01
N GLN A 130 3.50 4.18 10.80
CA GLN A 130 4.18 5.40 10.40
C GLN A 130 3.65 6.63 11.14
N SER A 131 4.46 7.70 11.17
CA SER A 131 4.10 8.96 11.81
C SER A 131 2.92 9.65 11.12
N LEU A 132 2.24 10.55 11.82
CA LEU A 132 1.18 11.40 11.24
C LEU A 132 1.73 12.22 10.06
N ASN A 133 2.95 12.72 10.18
CA ASN A 133 3.66 13.47 9.13
C ASN A 133 3.76 12.66 7.81
N PHE A 134 4.01 11.36 7.90
CA PHE A 134 4.05 10.49 6.72
C PHE A 134 2.71 10.50 5.97
N PHE A 135 1.58 10.38 6.69
CA PHE A 135 0.25 10.36 6.08
C PHE A 135 -0.22 11.73 5.60
N GLN A 136 0.24 12.82 6.23
CA GLN A 136 -0.08 14.19 5.80
C GLN A 136 0.66 14.61 4.53
N ASN A 137 1.84 14.04 4.27
CA ASN A 137 2.68 14.37 3.12
C ASN A 137 2.39 13.53 1.86
N ASP A 138 1.47 12.56 1.92
CA ASP A 138 1.05 11.79 0.74
C ASP A 138 -0.45 11.44 0.81
N PHE A 139 -1.08 11.22 -0.34
CA PHE A 139 -2.50 10.85 -0.40
C PHE A 139 -2.72 9.42 0.12
N ALA A 140 -3.69 9.22 1.01
CA ALA A 140 -4.02 7.91 1.59
C ALA A 140 -4.29 6.85 0.51
N GLY A 141 -5.01 7.19 -0.56
CA GLY A 141 -5.25 6.31 -1.69
C GLY A 141 -3.98 5.88 -2.43
N ARG A 142 -2.98 6.78 -2.56
CA ARG A 142 -1.68 6.47 -3.16
C ARG A 142 -0.88 5.53 -2.29
N ILE A 143 -0.83 5.78 -0.99
CA ILE A 143 -0.16 4.91 -0.01
C ILE A 143 -0.79 3.51 -0.05
N ALA A 144 -2.13 3.43 0.01
CA ALA A 144 -2.85 2.17 -0.06
C ALA A 144 -2.58 1.40 -1.36
N GLN A 145 -2.60 2.08 -2.52
CA GLN A 145 -2.27 1.48 -3.80
C GLN A 145 -0.85 0.92 -3.82
N ARG A 146 0.14 1.66 -3.36
CA ARG A 146 1.54 1.22 -3.28
C ARG A 146 1.71 -0.01 -2.41
N VAL A 147 1.12 -0.02 -1.22
CA VAL A 147 1.16 -1.17 -0.29
C VAL A 147 0.49 -2.39 -0.92
N MET A 148 -0.69 -2.24 -1.52
CA MET A 148 -1.45 -3.35 -2.08
C MET A 148 -0.87 -3.90 -3.39
N GLN A 149 -0.25 -3.06 -4.23
CA GLN A 149 0.31 -3.48 -5.53
C GLN A 149 1.71 -4.06 -5.42
N THR A 150 2.49 -3.71 -4.39
CA THR A 150 3.86 -4.22 -4.22
C THR A 150 3.90 -5.75 -4.08
N GLY A 151 2.95 -6.35 -3.36
CA GLY A 151 2.89 -7.81 -3.16
C GLY A 151 2.76 -8.59 -4.47
N PRO A 152 1.70 -8.37 -5.26
CA PRO A 152 1.53 -9.02 -6.57
C PRO A 152 2.72 -8.79 -7.49
N SER A 153 3.16 -7.54 -7.62
CA SER A 153 4.24 -7.19 -8.57
C SER A 153 5.59 -7.82 -8.20
N LEU A 154 5.91 -7.91 -6.91
CA LEU A 154 7.12 -8.62 -6.46
C LEU A 154 7.03 -10.12 -6.77
N ARG A 155 5.89 -10.75 -6.45
CA ARG A 155 5.65 -12.16 -6.75
C ARG A 155 5.74 -12.42 -8.26
N ASP A 156 5.01 -11.65 -9.07
CA ASP A 156 4.92 -11.88 -10.52
C ASP A 156 6.26 -11.70 -11.20
N SER A 157 7.03 -10.65 -10.85
CA SER A 157 8.37 -10.48 -11.40
C SER A 157 9.32 -11.60 -10.98
N ALA A 158 9.26 -12.10 -9.74
CA ALA A 158 10.07 -13.21 -9.28
C ALA A 158 9.72 -14.51 -10.01
N MET A 159 8.42 -14.82 -10.15
CA MET A 159 7.94 -16.00 -10.88
C MET A 159 8.30 -15.94 -12.37
N GLN A 160 8.11 -14.78 -13.01
CA GLN A 160 8.50 -14.55 -14.40
C GLN A 160 9.99 -14.77 -14.65
N VAL A 161 10.85 -14.36 -13.71
CA VAL A 161 12.30 -14.62 -13.81
C VAL A 161 12.60 -16.11 -13.72
N ILE A 162 11.94 -16.84 -12.80
CA ILE A 162 12.11 -18.29 -12.65
C ILE A 162 11.64 -19.02 -13.91
N ASP A 163 10.47 -18.68 -14.42
CA ASP A 163 9.89 -19.32 -15.61
C ASP A 163 10.75 -19.04 -16.85
N ALA A 164 11.18 -17.78 -17.04
CA ALA A 164 12.04 -17.39 -18.16
C ALA A 164 13.39 -18.12 -18.11
N LEU A 165 13.99 -18.27 -16.91
CA LEU A 165 15.25 -18.98 -16.74
C LEU A 165 15.15 -20.43 -17.23
N TRP A 166 14.10 -21.16 -16.80
CA TRP A 166 13.93 -22.55 -17.20
C TRP A 166 13.59 -22.71 -18.67
N HIS A 167 12.72 -21.84 -19.19
CA HIS A 167 12.42 -21.87 -20.62
C HIS A 167 13.69 -21.65 -21.47
N VAL A 168 14.50 -20.65 -21.12
CA VAL A 168 15.74 -20.38 -21.89
C VAL A 168 16.75 -21.49 -21.70
N VAL A 169 17.08 -21.89 -20.46
CA VAL A 169 18.17 -22.83 -20.17
C VAL A 169 17.82 -24.24 -20.64
N VAL A 170 16.61 -24.72 -20.30
CA VAL A 170 16.25 -26.12 -20.63
C VAL A 170 15.95 -26.27 -22.12
N TYR A 171 15.12 -25.36 -22.71
CA TYR A 171 14.77 -25.52 -24.11
C TYR A 171 15.93 -25.21 -25.04
N ALA A 172 16.67 -24.12 -24.84
CA ALA A 172 17.84 -23.85 -25.70
C ALA A 172 18.93 -24.90 -25.53
N GLY A 173 19.22 -25.31 -24.29
CA GLY A 173 20.20 -26.37 -24.01
C GLY A 173 19.78 -27.71 -24.59
N SER A 174 18.52 -28.11 -24.43
CA SER A 174 18.02 -29.38 -25.01
C SER A 174 17.96 -29.35 -26.54
N ALA A 175 17.57 -28.22 -27.14
CA ALA A 175 17.58 -28.09 -28.61
C ALA A 175 19.00 -28.20 -29.17
N LEU A 176 19.97 -27.54 -28.55
CA LEU A 176 21.38 -27.67 -28.94
C LEU A 176 21.87 -29.10 -28.81
N TYR A 177 21.54 -29.80 -27.71
CA TYR A 177 21.91 -31.19 -27.51
C TYR A 177 21.26 -32.11 -28.55
N LEU A 178 19.97 -32.00 -28.80
CA LEU A 178 19.23 -32.84 -29.74
C LEU A 178 19.66 -32.59 -31.19
N PHE A 179 19.95 -31.34 -31.54
CA PHE A 179 20.52 -31.02 -32.87
C PHE A 179 21.93 -31.60 -33.04
N ALA A 180 22.78 -31.45 -32.02
CA ALA A 180 24.12 -32.06 -32.04
C ALA A 180 24.09 -33.59 -32.14
N ALA A 181 23.14 -34.24 -31.49
CA ALA A 181 22.94 -35.67 -31.54
C ALA A 181 22.45 -36.17 -32.92
N ALA A 182 21.70 -35.35 -33.64
CA ALA A 182 21.26 -35.65 -35.00
C ALA A 182 22.36 -35.36 -36.03
N ASP A 183 22.86 -34.14 -36.09
CA ASP A 183 24.02 -33.69 -36.88
C ASP A 183 24.49 -32.31 -36.38
N LEU A 184 25.82 -32.16 -36.19
CA LEU A 184 26.43 -30.92 -35.69
C LEU A 184 26.10 -29.68 -36.55
N ARG A 185 25.86 -29.86 -37.84
CA ARG A 185 25.54 -28.76 -38.78
C ARG A 185 24.17 -28.12 -38.46
N LEU A 186 23.22 -28.89 -37.91
CA LEU A 186 21.90 -28.39 -37.52
C LEU A 186 21.97 -27.35 -36.41
N ILE A 187 23.06 -27.29 -35.65
CA ILE A 187 23.27 -26.28 -34.62
C ILE A 187 23.48 -24.89 -35.22
N VAL A 188 24.04 -24.78 -36.43
CA VAL A 188 24.46 -23.51 -37.04
C VAL A 188 23.29 -22.49 -37.17
N PRO A 189 22.14 -22.83 -37.78
CA PRO A 189 21.01 -21.90 -37.85
C PRO A 189 20.55 -21.44 -36.48
N LEU A 190 20.53 -22.35 -35.49
CA LEU A 190 20.10 -22.03 -34.12
C LEU A 190 21.09 -21.09 -33.41
N LEU A 191 22.38 -21.30 -33.54
CA LEU A 191 23.40 -20.40 -32.96
C LEU A 191 23.34 -19.03 -33.59
N LEU A 192 23.21 -18.93 -34.92
CA LEU A 192 23.05 -17.65 -35.61
C LEU A 192 21.81 -16.91 -35.12
N TRP A 193 20.72 -17.64 -34.93
CA TRP A 193 19.49 -17.09 -34.38
C TRP A 193 19.68 -16.61 -32.92
N ILE A 194 20.30 -17.40 -32.03
CA ILE A 194 20.56 -17.01 -30.63
C ILE A 194 21.40 -15.74 -30.56
N VAL A 195 22.45 -15.63 -31.37
CA VAL A 195 23.31 -14.44 -31.46
C VAL A 195 22.50 -13.22 -31.91
N GLY A 196 21.75 -13.38 -33.01
CA GLY A 196 20.90 -12.31 -33.55
C GLY A 196 19.80 -11.87 -32.58
N TYR A 197 19.14 -12.84 -31.92
CA TYR A 197 18.12 -12.57 -30.90
C TYR A 197 18.69 -11.83 -29.69
N SER A 198 19.86 -12.28 -29.19
CA SER A 198 20.55 -11.60 -28.10
C SER A 198 20.97 -10.17 -28.46
N ALA A 199 21.45 -9.96 -29.69
CA ALA A 199 21.78 -8.62 -30.20
C ALA A 199 20.52 -7.73 -30.31
N ALA A 200 19.41 -8.29 -30.80
CA ALA A 200 18.13 -7.58 -30.85
C ALA A 200 17.67 -7.16 -29.45
N LEU A 201 17.69 -8.05 -28.47
CA LEU A 201 17.35 -7.73 -27.08
C LEU A 201 18.28 -6.65 -26.51
N TRP A 202 19.59 -6.80 -26.69
CA TRP A 202 20.58 -5.81 -26.24
C TRP A 202 20.33 -4.41 -26.80
N TYR A 203 19.91 -4.33 -28.07
CA TYR A 203 19.61 -3.05 -28.75
C TYR A 203 18.26 -2.47 -28.33
N PHE A 204 17.19 -3.27 -28.30
CA PHE A 204 15.82 -2.79 -28.13
C PHE A 204 15.39 -2.65 -26.65
N VAL A 205 15.82 -3.55 -25.75
CA VAL A 205 15.36 -3.53 -24.34
C VAL A 205 15.68 -2.23 -23.63
N PRO A 206 16.87 -1.62 -23.72
CA PRO A 206 17.15 -0.33 -23.09
C PRO A 206 16.25 0.80 -23.66
N ARG A 207 15.94 0.74 -24.94
CA ARG A 207 15.05 1.71 -25.63
C ARG A 207 13.61 1.58 -25.17
N ILE A 208 13.11 0.35 -25.08
CA ILE A 208 11.77 0.07 -24.53
C ILE A 208 11.68 0.59 -23.12
N ARG A 209 12.67 0.30 -22.28
CA ARG A 209 12.74 0.77 -20.88
C ARG A 209 12.65 2.30 -20.79
N ALA A 210 13.44 3.02 -21.58
CA ALA A 210 13.43 4.49 -21.58
C ALA A 210 12.07 5.06 -22.03
N ARG A 211 11.46 4.48 -23.08
CA ARG A 211 10.14 4.90 -23.58
C ARG A 211 9.01 4.54 -22.62
N SER A 212 9.08 3.37 -21.99
CA SER A 212 8.13 2.93 -20.96
C SER A 212 8.16 3.85 -19.74
N ALA A 213 9.35 4.25 -19.28
CA ALA A 213 9.49 5.21 -18.18
C ALA A 213 8.85 6.57 -18.53
N ALA A 214 9.05 7.07 -19.76
CA ALA A 214 8.44 8.33 -20.21
C ALA A 214 6.91 8.23 -20.32
N ALA A 215 6.37 7.10 -20.80
CA ALA A 215 4.93 6.85 -20.86
C ALA A 215 4.31 6.71 -19.46
N SER A 216 5.02 6.06 -18.54
CA SER A 216 4.59 5.94 -17.13
C SER A 216 4.53 7.30 -16.43
N ALA A 217 5.52 8.17 -16.63
CA ALA A 217 5.51 9.54 -16.10
C ALA A 217 4.32 10.36 -16.64
N ALA A 218 4.05 10.27 -17.95
CA ALA A 218 2.90 10.94 -18.57
C ALA A 218 1.55 10.38 -18.05
N ARG A 219 1.47 9.05 -17.80
CA ARG A 219 0.29 8.40 -17.20
C ARG A 219 0.05 8.93 -15.78
N SER A 220 1.09 9.04 -14.96
CA SER A 220 0.98 9.60 -13.60
C SER A 220 0.52 11.05 -13.61
N LYS A 221 1.02 11.86 -14.55
CA LYS A 221 0.60 13.26 -14.71
C LYS A 221 -0.88 13.36 -15.10
N MET A 222 -1.31 12.55 -16.09
CA MET A 222 -2.72 12.47 -16.52
C MET A 222 -3.62 12.05 -15.36
N MET A 223 -3.23 10.98 -14.64
CA MET A 223 -4.01 10.50 -13.48
C MET A 223 -4.10 11.57 -12.39
N GLY A 224 -3.01 12.32 -12.13
CA GLY A 224 -3.03 13.42 -11.17
C GLY A 224 -4.06 14.50 -11.54
N ARG A 225 -4.14 14.92 -12.81
CA ARG A 225 -5.14 15.90 -13.28
C ARG A 225 -6.58 15.38 -13.13
N VAL A 226 -6.83 14.12 -13.51
CA VAL A 226 -8.17 13.50 -13.39
C VAL A 226 -8.59 13.37 -11.92
N VAL A 227 -7.69 12.94 -11.04
CA VAL A 227 -7.97 12.82 -9.60
C VAL A 227 -8.24 14.20 -8.98
N ASP A 228 -7.49 15.23 -9.38
CA ASP A 228 -7.71 16.59 -8.91
C ASP A 228 -9.10 17.09 -9.27
N GLY A 229 -9.51 16.92 -10.55
CA GLY A 229 -10.86 17.29 -11.00
C GLY A 229 -11.96 16.54 -10.23
N TYR A 230 -11.82 15.24 -10.00
CA TYR A 230 -12.83 14.46 -9.25
C TYR A 230 -12.86 14.80 -7.75
N SER A 231 -11.72 15.07 -7.16
CA SER A 231 -11.63 15.47 -5.75
C SER A 231 -12.27 16.84 -5.50
N ASN A 232 -12.23 17.72 -6.49
CA ASN A 232 -12.76 19.07 -6.44
C ASN A 232 -14.05 19.24 -7.26
N VAL A 233 -14.78 18.14 -7.53
CA VAL A 233 -15.97 18.15 -8.41
C VAL A 233 -17.03 19.15 -8.00
N ALA A 234 -17.21 19.40 -6.69
CA ALA A 234 -18.15 20.39 -6.18
C ALA A 234 -17.78 21.81 -6.67
N THR A 235 -16.49 22.18 -6.58
CA THR A 235 -15.98 23.45 -7.09
C THR A 235 -16.19 23.57 -8.60
N LEU A 236 -15.85 22.53 -9.37
CA LEU A 236 -16.05 22.51 -10.82
C LEU A 236 -17.53 22.71 -11.20
N LYS A 237 -18.44 22.08 -10.45
CA LYS A 237 -19.90 22.22 -10.68
C LYS A 237 -20.41 23.60 -10.32
N LEU A 238 -19.88 24.21 -9.24
CA LEU A 238 -20.28 25.55 -8.81
C LEU A 238 -19.85 26.66 -9.77
N PHE A 239 -18.66 26.54 -10.36
CA PHE A 239 -18.11 27.57 -11.25
C PHE A 239 -18.40 27.30 -12.74
N ALA A 240 -19.05 26.18 -13.09
CA ALA A 240 -19.49 25.81 -14.45
C ALA A 240 -18.38 25.77 -15.53
N HIS A 241 -17.09 25.62 -15.16
CA HIS A 241 -15.94 25.59 -16.07
C HIS A 241 -15.64 24.19 -16.62
N SER A 242 -16.65 23.40 -16.95
CA SER A 242 -16.50 22.01 -17.44
C SER A 242 -15.66 21.89 -18.72
N ARG A 243 -15.69 22.90 -19.61
CA ARG A 243 -14.94 22.88 -20.87
C ARG A 243 -13.43 23.09 -20.66
N GLU A 244 -13.05 23.97 -19.74
CA GLU A 244 -11.65 24.21 -19.43
C GLU A 244 -11.03 22.97 -18.78
N GLU A 245 -11.76 22.34 -17.86
CA GLU A 245 -11.31 21.11 -17.20
C GLU A 245 -11.19 19.95 -18.19
N GLU A 246 -12.15 19.81 -19.13
CA GLU A 246 -12.05 18.83 -20.21
C GLU A 246 -10.81 19.08 -21.08
N SER A 247 -10.53 20.34 -21.41
CA SER A 247 -9.33 20.72 -22.17
C SER A 247 -8.05 20.40 -21.42
N TYR A 248 -8.01 20.65 -20.12
CA TYR A 248 -6.87 20.38 -19.23
C TYR A 248 -6.56 18.87 -19.12
N ALA A 249 -7.59 18.05 -19.00
CA ALA A 249 -7.46 16.59 -19.01
C ALA A 249 -7.05 16.08 -20.41
N ARG A 250 -7.64 16.61 -21.49
CA ARG A 250 -7.35 16.27 -22.88
C ARG A 250 -5.89 16.50 -23.24
N GLU A 251 -5.29 17.61 -22.80
CA GLU A 251 -3.87 17.90 -23.05
C GLU A 251 -2.97 16.81 -22.44
N ALA A 252 -3.23 16.41 -21.20
CA ALA A 252 -2.46 15.35 -20.55
C ALA A 252 -2.66 13.97 -21.21
N MET A 253 -3.88 13.69 -21.71
CA MET A 253 -4.17 12.47 -22.46
C MET A 253 -3.45 12.46 -23.81
N GLN A 254 -3.37 13.60 -24.51
CA GLN A 254 -2.62 13.73 -25.75
C GLN A 254 -1.12 13.54 -25.55
N GLU A 255 -0.57 14.09 -24.47
CA GLU A 255 0.84 13.88 -24.10
C GLU A 255 1.11 12.38 -23.84
N LEU A 256 0.27 11.72 -23.04
CA LEU A 256 0.36 10.28 -22.79
C LEU A 256 0.28 9.48 -24.09
N LEU A 257 -0.71 9.78 -24.95
CA LEU A 257 -0.89 9.11 -26.23
C LEU A 257 0.35 9.26 -27.13
N GLY A 258 0.97 10.44 -27.15
CA GLY A 258 2.21 10.69 -27.88
C GLY A 258 3.36 9.81 -27.37
N LYS A 259 3.57 9.71 -26.06
CA LYS A 259 4.61 8.86 -25.46
C LYS A 259 4.32 7.37 -25.68
N PHE A 260 3.07 6.96 -25.54
CA PHE A 260 2.64 5.59 -25.78
C PHE A 260 2.88 5.15 -27.24
N ARG A 261 2.55 6.02 -28.22
CA ARG A 261 2.84 5.73 -29.64
C ARG A 261 4.33 5.54 -29.91
N LEU A 262 5.20 6.34 -29.27
CA LEU A 262 6.65 6.17 -29.41
C LEU A 262 7.14 4.85 -28.80
N GLN A 263 6.58 4.43 -27.69
CA GLN A 263 6.87 3.12 -27.07
C GLN A 263 6.40 1.99 -28.01
N SER A 264 5.14 2.04 -28.48
CA SER A 264 4.57 1.03 -29.36
C SER A 264 5.35 0.85 -30.65
N ARG A 265 5.87 1.93 -31.25
CA ARG A 265 6.72 1.85 -32.45
C ARG A 265 7.98 1.01 -32.23
N VAL A 266 8.63 1.16 -31.07
CA VAL A 266 9.83 0.39 -30.74
C VAL A 266 9.49 -1.09 -30.53
N ILE A 267 8.38 -1.37 -29.85
CA ILE A 267 7.89 -2.74 -29.63
C ILE A 267 7.56 -3.39 -30.98
N THR A 268 6.74 -2.74 -31.81
CA THR A 268 6.38 -3.27 -33.14
C THR A 268 7.59 -3.51 -34.03
N SER A 269 8.60 -2.62 -33.98
CA SER A 269 9.85 -2.83 -34.74
C SER A 269 10.61 -4.06 -34.28
N LEU A 270 10.65 -4.31 -32.98
CA LEU A 270 11.28 -5.50 -32.41
C LEU A 270 10.49 -6.76 -32.78
N ASP A 271 9.16 -6.75 -32.64
CA ASP A 271 8.28 -7.88 -32.99
C ASP A 271 8.44 -8.26 -34.47
N PHE A 272 8.49 -7.26 -35.36
CA PHE A 272 8.74 -7.49 -36.79
C PHE A 272 10.11 -8.13 -37.04
N LEU A 273 11.17 -7.62 -36.39
CA LEU A 273 12.52 -8.17 -36.52
C LEU A 273 12.57 -9.63 -36.04
N ILE A 274 11.96 -9.92 -34.87
CA ILE A 274 11.91 -11.28 -34.31
C ILE A 274 11.14 -12.21 -35.26
N THR A 275 10.00 -11.77 -35.79
CA THR A 275 9.22 -12.56 -36.76
C THR A 275 10.02 -12.90 -38.01
N CYS A 276 10.79 -11.95 -38.57
CA CYS A 276 11.70 -12.21 -39.68
C CYS A 276 12.80 -13.21 -39.32
N MET A 277 13.44 -13.05 -38.16
CA MET A 277 14.47 -13.97 -37.68
C MET A 277 13.91 -15.37 -37.45
N ASN A 278 12.71 -15.48 -36.91
CA ASN A 278 12.01 -16.74 -36.70
C ASN A 278 11.70 -17.45 -38.05
N GLY A 279 11.24 -16.69 -39.04
CA GLY A 279 11.05 -17.20 -40.40
C GLY A 279 12.36 -17.72 -41.01
N LEU A 280 13.46 -16.99 -40.89
CA LEU A 280 14.79 -17.43 -41.33
C LEU A 280 15.26 -18.67 -40.61
N LEU A 281 15.02 -18.81 -39.31
CA LEU A 281 15.36 -20.00 -38.54
C LEU A 281 14.57 -21.21 -39.04
N ILE A 282 13.25 -21.09 -39.25
CA ILE A 282 12.41 -22.18 -39.75
C ILE A 282 12.87 -22.64 -41.12
N VAL A 283 13.00 -21.70 -42.06
CA VAL A 283 13.41 -22.01 -43.47
C VAL A 283 14.85 -22.54 -43.52
N GLY A 284 15.77 -21.88 -42.79
CA GLY A 284 17.18 -22.28 -42.77
C GLY A 284 17.39 -23.67 -42.17
N THR A 285 16.75 -23.97 -41.04
CA THR A 285 16.82 -25.30 -40.41
C THR A 285 16.16 -26.36 -41.28
N GLY A 286 14.97 -26.04 -41.86
CA GLY A 286 14.25 -26.94 -42.73
C GLY A 286 15.04 -27.29 -44.01
N ALA A 287 15.59 -26.28 -44.68
CA ALA A 287 16.40 -26.47 -45.90
C ALA A 287 17.67 -27.29 -45.59
N LEU A 288 18.36 -26.96 -44.48
CA LEU A 288 19.56 -27.72 -44.08
C LEU A 288 19.22 -29.17 -43.70
N ALA A 289 18.13 -29.39 -42.98
CA ALA A 289 17.68 -30.72 -42.60
C ALA A 289 17.28 -31.56 -43.83
N LEU A 290 16.58 -30.99 -44.81
CA LEU A 290 16.23 -31.63 -46.06
C LEU A 290 17.47 -31.97 -46.88
N TRP A 291 18.46 -31.08 -46.93
CA TRP A 291 19.72 -31.33 -47.61
C TRP A 291 20.51 -32.48 -46.94
N LEU A 292 20.65 -32.49 -45.60
CA LEU A 292 21.29 -33.55 -44.85
C LEU A 292 20.57 -34.89 -45.02
N TRP A 293 19.26 -34.88 -45.09
CA TRP A 293 18.46 -36.07 -45.35
C TRP A 293 18.66 -36.60 -46.78
N SER A 294 18.75 -35.71 -47.78
CA SER A 294 19.04 -36.15 -49.18
C SER A 294 20.41 -36.81 -49.33
N GLU A 295 21.37 -36.45 -48.47
CA GLU A 295 22.69 -37.08 -48.38
C GLU A 295 22.70 -38.33 -47.45
N ALA A 296 21.52 -38.76 -46.97
CA ALA A 296 21.35 -39.90 -46.03
C ALA A 296 22.12 -39.75 -44.69
N LEU A 297 22.40 -38.52 -44.26
CA LEU A 297 23.13 -38.22 -43.02
C LEU A 297 22.24 -38.15 -41.79
N ILE A 298 20.95 -37.88 -41.97
CA ILE A 298 19.94 -37.84 -40.90
C ILE A 298 18.68 -38.60 -41.30
N THR A 299 17.90 -39.01 -40.28
CA THR A 299 16.62 -39.70 -40.47
C THR A 299 15.48 -38.72 -40.76
N THR A 300 14.34 -39.19 -41.25
CA THR A 300 13.13 -38.41 -41.44
C THR A 300 12.56 -37.94 -40.08
N GLY A 301 12.71 -38.76 -39.05
CA GLY A 301 12.36 -38.39 -37.67
C GLY A 301 13.20 -37.22 -37.14
N ALA A 302 14.48 -37.14 -37.54
CA ALA A 302 15.33 -35.99 -37.19
C ALA A 302 14.86 -34.70 -37.85
N ILE A 303 14.28 -34.73 -39.08
CA ILE A 303 13.66 -33.54 -39.71
C ILE A 303 12.46 -33.08 -38.88
N ALA A 304 11.59 -34.02 -38.51
CA ALA A 304 10.38 -33.68 -37.72
C ALA A 304 10.73 -33.13 -36.32
N LEU A 305 11.73 -33.73 -35.67
CA LEU A 305 12.30 -33.24 -34.41
C LEU A 305 12.81 -31.79 -34.55
N ALA A 306 13.65 -31.57 -35.57
CA ALA A 306 14.27 -30.25 -35.80
C ALA A 306 13.23 -29.17 -36.04
N LEU A 307 12.28 -29.42 -36.94
CA LEU A 307 11.19 -28.45 -37.20
C LEU A 307 10.29 -28.25 -36.01
N GLY A 308 9.93 -29.30 -35.28
CA GLY A 308 9.15 -29.22 -34.05
C GLY A 308 9.81 -28.34 -32.98
N LEU A 309 11.11 -28.53 -32.74
CA LEU A 309 11.88 -27.71 -31.81
C LEU A 309 12.00 -26.25 -32.25
N VAL A 310 12.21 -26.00 -33.57
CA VAL A 310 12.28 -24.64 -34.10
C VAL A 310 10.96 -23.90 -33.93
N ILE A 311 9.83 -24.55 -34.21
CA ILE A 311 8.50 -23.97 -33.98
C ILE A 311 8.29 -23.65 -32.50
N ARG A 312 8.74 -24.53 -31.61
CA ARG A 312 8.67 -24.29 -30.17
C ARG A 312 9.53 -23.09 -29.73
N ILE A 313 10.76 -22.99 -30.24
CA ILE A 313 11.66 -21.84 -29.97
C ILE A 313 11.04 -20.55 -30.48
N ASN A 314 10.38 -20.57 -31.64
CA ASN A 314 9.66 -19.43 -32.17
C ASN A 314 8.59 -18.93 -31.20
N ASN A 315 7.70 -19.81 -30.75
CA ASN A 315 6.65 -19.47 -29.77
C ASN A 315 7.24 -18.95 -28.44
N MET A 316 8.39 -19.49 -28.05
CA MET A 316 9.12 -19.05 -26.86
C MET A 316 9.70 -17.64 -27.01
N ALA A 317 10.22 -17.28 -28.18
CA ALA A 317 10.79 -15.96 -28.43
C ALA A 317 9.76 -14.86 -28.26
N GLU A 318 8.53 -15.07 -28.73
CA GLU A 318 7.41 -14.15 -28.54
C GLU A 318 7.00 -14.05 -27.06
N TRP A 319 6.90 -15.20 -26.37
CA TRP A 319 6.57 -15.25 -24.97
C TRP A 319 7.62 -14.55 -24.07
N ILE A 320 8.91 -14.70 -24.35
CA ILE A 320 10.01 -14.03 -23.63
C ILE A 320 9.84 -12.51 -23.70
N MET A 321 9.44 -11.95 -24.83
CA MET A 321 9.18 -10.51 -24.96
C MET A 321 8.08 -10.03 -24.03
N TRP A 322 7.00 -10.79 -23.94
CA TRP A 322 5.92 -10.49 -23.00
C TRP A 322 6.38 -10.55 -21.55
N VAL A 323 7.17 -11.57 -21.20
CA VAL A 323 7.75 -11.75 -19.85
C VAL A 323 8.70 -10.60 -19.49
N VAL A 324 9.60 -10.22 -20.41
CA VAL A 324 10.55 -9.10 -20.17
C VAL A 324 9.79 -7.79 -19.91
N ASN A 325 8.75 -7.49 -20.70
CA ASN A 325 7.90 -6.32 -20.48
C ASN A 325 7.20 -6.39 -19.12
N GLY A 326 6.64 -7.54 -18.76
CA GLY A 326 5.99 -7.78 -17.46
C GLY A 326 6.96 -7.60 -16.28
N ILE A 327 8.18 -8.11 -16.39
CA ILE A 327 9.22 -7.93 -15.36
C ILE A 327 9.51 -6.43 -15.16
N PHE A 328 9.71 -5.65 -16.22
CA PHE A 328 9.99 -4.22 -16.09
C PHE A 328 8.81 -3.44 -15.48
N GLU A 329 7.58 -3.75 -15.86
CA GLU A 329 6.39 -3.12 -15.29
C GLU A 329 6.26 -3.44 -13.80
N ASN A 330 6.40 -4.72 -13.45
CA ASN A 330 6.31 -5.18 -12.06
C ASN A 330 7.45 -4.62 -11.19
N VAL A 331 8.68 -4.62 -11.69
CA VAL A 331 9.84 -4.02 -10.99
C VAL A 331 9.62 -2.52 -10.79
N GLY A 332 9.08 -1.81 -11.78
CA GLY A 332 8.72 -0.40 -11.66
C GLY A 332 7.67 -0.16 -10.56
N THR A 333 6.65 -1.00 -10.48
CA THR A 333 5.63 -0.95 -9.43
C THR A 333 6.21 -1.23 -8.05
N VAL A 334 7.11 -2.20 -7.92
CA VAL A 334 7.82 -2.48 -6.66
C VAL A 334 8.68 -1.27 -6.26
N GLN A 335 9.41 -0.65 -7.20
CA GLN A 335 10.20 0.56 -6.93
C GLN A 335 9.34 1.72 -6.43
N ASP A 336 8.16 1.92 -7.02
CA ASP A 336 7.25 2.96 -6.53
C ASP A 336 6.70 2.63 -5.15
N GLY A 337 6.34 1.37 -4.90
CA GLY A 337 5.93 0.88 -3.58
C GLY A 337 6.98 1.10 -2.50
N MET A 338 8.23 0.82 -2.81
CA MET A 338 9.37 1.03 -1.89
C MET A 338 9.48 2.48 -1.39
N LYS A 339 9.08 3.49 -2.17
CA LYS A 339 9.11 4.91 -1.75
C LYS A 339 8.27 5.18 -0.50
N SER A 340 7.23 4.40 -0.27
CA SER A 340 6.38 4.50 0.92
C SER A 340 6.74 3.45 1.98
N ILE A 341 7.12 2.23 1.58
CA ILE A 341 7.28 1.08 2.47
C ILE A 341 8.65 1.08 3.17
N VAL A 342 9.70 1.57 2.51
CA VAL A 342 11.10 1.53 3.01
C VAL A 342 11.44 2.75 3.88
N ARG A 343 10.53 3.72 4.02
CA ARG A 343 10.77 4.89 4.85
C ARG A 343 10.94 4.49 6.31
N PRO A 344 12.01 4.93 7.00
CA PRO A 344 12.11 4.76 8.44
C PRO A 344 10.95 5.50 9.11
N ARG A 345 10.55 5.05 10.29
CA ARG A 345 9.57 5.77 11.11
C ARG A 345 10.24 6.96 11.77
N ASP A 346 9.56 8.10 11.76
CA ASP A 346 10.06 9.33 12.36
C ASP A 346 10.01 9.29 13.90
N VAL A 347 8.97 8.63 14.47
CA VAL A 347 8.75 8.53 15.91
C VAL A 347 8.75 7.06 16.32
N LEU A 348 9.73 6.65 17.13
CA LEU A 348 9.90 5.29 17.62
C LEU A 348 9.78 5.24 19.15
N ASP A 349 9.17 4.20 19.67
CA ASP A 349 9.31 3.90 21.09
C ASP A 349 10.74 3.43 21.39
N SER A 350 11.29 3.82 22.52
CA SER A 350 12.57 3.28 22.98
C SER A 350 12.44 1.79 23.26
N GLU A 351 13.54 1.04 23.18
CA GLU A 351 13.53 -0.41 23.49
C GLU A 351 13.08 -0.68 24.94
N ASP A 352 13.32 0.28 25.84
CA ASP A 352 12.96 0.21 27.26
C ASP A 352 11.67 1.00 27.59
N ALA A 353 10.87 1.39 26.58
CA ALA A 353 9.66 2.16 26.81
C ALA A 353 8.67 1.43 27.72
N ARG A 354 8.33 2.07 28.84
CA ARG A 354 7.39 1.54 29.84
C ARG A 354 5.97 2.06 29.58
N PRO A 355 4.93 1.36 30.02
CA PRO A 355 3.58 1.93 30.02
C PRO A 355 3.50 3.16 30.92
N LEU A 356 2.90 4.24 30.44
CA LEU A 356 2.61 5.44 31.25
C LEU A 356 1.61 5.09 32.37
N GLN A 357 1.94 5.44 33.59
CA GLN A 357 1.04 5.32 34.74
C GLN A 357 0.61 6.71 35.18
N VAL A 358 -0.67 7.03 35.01
CA VAL A 358 -1.24 8.33 35.41
C VAL A 358 -1.97 8.16 36.73
N GLU A 359 -1.47 8.81 37.78
CA GLU A 359 -2.09 8.80 39.10
C GLU A 359 -2.92 10.06 39.36
N GLN A 360 -2.38 11.22 39.00
CA GLN A 360 -3.00 12.53 39.25
C GLN A 360 -3.32 13.32 37.96
N GLY A 361 -2.56 13.06 36.91
CA GLY A 361 -2.77 13.70 35.61
C GLY A 361 -2.17 15.09 35.46
N GLY A 362 -1.13 15.43 36.25
CA GLY A 362 -0.38 16.69 36.09
C GLY A 362 0.45 16.66 34.81
N VAL A 363 0.48 17.76 34.06
CA VAL A 363 1.22 17.87 32.78
C VAL A 363 2.19 19.04 32.84
N ARG A 364 3.46 18.78 32.48
CA ARG A 364 4.48 19.84 32.47
C ARG A 364 5.25 19.85 31.15
N PHE A 365 5.35 21.03 30.54
CA PHE A 365 6.23 21.32 29.41
C PHE A 365 7.45 22.08 29.98
N GLU A 366 8.65 21.60 29.70
CA GLU A 366 9.89 22.20 30.21
C GLU A 366 10.83 22.54 29.05
N ASP A 367 11.01 23.83 28.81
CA ASP A 367 11.92 24.40 27.79
C ASP A 367 11.76 23.74 26.42
N VAL A 368 10.51 23.58 25.96
CA VAL A 368 10.16 22.86 24.76
C VAL A 368 10.51 23.66 23.50
N HIS A 369 11.26 23.01 22.60
CA HIS A 369 11.59 23.55 21.28
C HIS A 369 11.12 22.58 20.18
N PHE A 370 10.53 23.14 19.11
CA PHE A 370 10.06 22.36 17.99
C PHE A 370 9.84 23.17 16.71
N HIS A 371 10.22 22.59 15.55
CA HIS A 371 9.86 23.11 14.22
C HIS A 371 9.46 21.96 13.26
N TYR A 372 8.63 22.26 12.25
CA TYR A 372 8.25 21.28 11.20
C TYR A 372 9.27 21.24 10.06
N GLY A 373 10.55 20.88 10.34
CA GLY A 373 11.58 20.73 9.32
C GLY A 373 12.01 22.03 8.60
N LYS A 374 11.58 23.23 9.05
CA LYS A 374 12.00 24.53 8.50
C LYS A 374 12.87 25.25 9.52
N GLN A 375 13.87 25.98 9.06
CA GLN A 375 14.65 26.87 9.92
C GLN A 375 13.73 27.98 10.48
N GLY A 376 13.48 27.92 11.79
CA GLY A 376 12.60 28.85 12.50
C GLY A 376 11.54 28.10 13.31
N GLY A 377 11.60 28.21 14.65
CA GLY A 377 10.78 27.44 15.57
C GLY A 377 9.30 27.84 15.52
N VAL A 378 8.43 26.82 15.52
CA VAL A 378 7.00 26.99 15.83
C VAL A 378 6.80 27.12 17.34
N ILE A 379 7.65 26.42 18.13
CA ILE A 379 7.73 26.49 19.58
C ILE A 379 9.18 26.77 19.97
N SER A 380 9.40 27.74 20.87
CA SER A 380 10.74 28.23 21.23
C SER A 380 10.86 28.48 22.73
N GLY A 381 11.43 27.53 23.47
CA GLY A 381 11.66 27.64 24.92
C GLY A 381 10.38 27.69 25.75
N LEU A 382 9.33 26.96 25.33
CA LEU A 382 8.03 27.04 25.99
C LEU A 382 8.00 26.21 27.26
N THR A 383 7.59 26.84 28.38
CA THR A 383 7.42 26.18 29.68
C THR A 383 6.01 26.44 30.20
N ILE A 384 5.28 25.38 30.51
CA ILE A 384 3.93 25.41 31.10
C ILE A 384 3.84 24.33 32.15
N ASP A 385 3.32 24.65 33.34
CA ASP A 385 3.00 23.70 34.40
C ASP A 385 1.49 23.66 34.59
N ILE A 386 0.86 22.47 34.46
CA ILE A 386 -0.57 22.23 34.57
C ILE A 386 -0.80 21.30 35.73
N ARG A 387 -1.51 21.77 36.75
CA ARG A 387 -1.77 21.01 37.96
C ARG A 387 -2.77 19.87 37.71
N PRO A 388 -2.69 18.79 38.49
CA PRO A 388 -3.72 17.77 38.48
C PRO A 388 -5.13 18.35 38.63
N GLY A 389 -6.05 17.95 37.73
CA GLY A 389 -7.44 18.41 37.74
C GLY A 389 -7.65 19.86 37.25
N GLU A 390 -6.58 20.60 36.92
CA GLU A 390 -6.67 21.96 36.41
C GLU A 390 -7.21 21.98 34.98
N LYS A 391 -8.09 22.94 34.70
CA LYS A 391 -8.64 23.22 33.35
C LYS A 391 -7.97 24.45 32.80
N ILE A 392 -7.09 24.28 31.78
CA ILE A 392 -6.41 25.40 31.14
C ILE A 392 -6.95 25.69 29.74
N GLY A 393 -7.02 26.96 29.39
CA GLY A 393 -7.34 27.44 28.04
C GLY A 393 -6.07 27.95 27.35
N LEU A 394 -5.72 27.36 26.21
CA LEU A 394 -4.67 27.88 25.31
C LEU A 394 -5.28 28.91 24.37
N VAL A 395 -4.84 30.17 24.47
CA VAL A 395 -5.35 31.31 23.69
C VAL A 395 -4.19 31.90 22.88
N GLY A 396 -4.48 32.48 21.73
CA GLY A 396 -3.49 33.19 20.91
C GLY A 396 -3.88 33.27 19.44
N PRO A 397 -3.16 34.05 18.64
CA PRO A 397 -3.41 34.17 17.21
C PRO A 397 -3.34 32.84 16.46
N SER A 398 -3.90 32.80 15.24
CA SER A 398 -3.71 31.65 14.36
C SER A 398 -2.22 31.49 14.06
N GLY A 399 -1.72 30.27 14.09
CA GLY A 399 -0.27 29.97 13.88
C GLY A 399 0.62 30.19 15.12
N ALA A 400 0.07 30.53 16.29
CA ALA A 400 0.86 30.74 17.51
C ALA A 400 1.48 29.45 18.09
N GLY A 401 1.11 28.25 17.62
CA GLY A 401 1.63 26.97 18.07
C GLY A 401 0.72 26.15 18.97
N LYS A 402 -0.54 26.56 19.20
CA LYS A 402 -1.49 25.87 20.10
C LYS A 402 -1.73 24.40 19.74
N SER A 403 -2.13 24.11 18.50
CA SER A 403 -2.34 22.72 18.02
C SER A 403 -1.03 21.93 17.94
N THR A 404 0.10 22.61 17.74
CA THR A 404 1.42 21.99 17.78
C THR A 404 1.74 21.45 19.18
N LEU A 405 1.42 22.21 20.24
CA LEU A 405 1.60 21.73 21.64
C LEU A 405 0.80 20.47 21.91
N VAL A 406 -0.43 20.40 21.44
CA VAL A 406 -1.28 19.21 21.55
C VAL A 406 -0.65 18.02 20.81
N ASN A 407 -0.17 18.24 19.60
CA ASN A 407 0.49 17.19 18.81
C ASN A 407 1.77 16.68 19.49
N LEU A 408 2.52 17.55 20.15
CA LEU A 408 3.71 17.19 20.91
C LEU A 408 3.38 16.42 22.19
N LEU A 409 2.32 16.83 22.91
CA LEU A 409 1.83 16.09 24.09
C LEU A 409 1.39 14.67 23.75
N LEU A 410 0.75 14.48 22.59
CA LEU A 410 0.35 13.18 22.05
C LEU A 410 1.52 12.40 21.42
N ARG A 411 2.72 12.98 21.43
CA ARG A 411 3.92 12.44 20.77
C ARG A 411 3.63 11.99 19.34
N LEU A 412 2.94 12.84 18.58
CA LEU A 412 2.78 12.68 17.11
C LEU A 412 4.05 13.14 16.37
N TYR A 413 4.88 13.93 17.04
CA TYR A 413 6.22 14.39 16.67
C TYR A 413 7.12 14.32 17.90
N ASP A 414 8.41 14.03 17.73
CA ASP A 414 9.41 14.14 18.79
C ASP A 414 9.91 15.60 18.89
N LEU A 415 10.31 16.01 20.09
CA LEU A 415 10.88 17.33 20.37
C LEU A 415 12.29 17.43 19.82
N GLU A 416 12.73 18.66 19.53
CA GLU A 416 14.14 18.95 19.22
C GLU A 416 14.96 19.11 20.50
N SER A 417 14.40 19.78 21.50
CA SER A 417 14.95 19.91 22.84
C SER A 417 13.86 20.20 23.86
N GLY A 418 14.20 20.09 25.14
CA GLY A 418 13.26 20.14 26.25
C GLY A 418 12.61 18.80 26.52
N ARG A 419 11.55 18.81 27.34
CA ARG A 419 10.79 17.59 27.68
C ARG A 419 9.36 17.89 28.05
N ILE A 420 8.49 16.89 27.88
CA ILE A 420 7.10 16.93 28.33
C ILE A 420 6.94 15.80 29.34
N LEU A 421 6.40 16.14 30.52
CA LEU A 421 6.22 15.21 31.62
C LEU A 421 4.73 15.06 31.95
N ILE A 422 4.31 13.83 32.25
CA ILE A 422 2.98 13.54 32.82
C ILE A 422 3.24 12.82 34.13
N ASP A 423 2.77 13.40 35.24
CA ASP A 423 3.07 12.94 36.63
C ASP A 423 4.56 12.64 36.83
N GLY A 424 5.45 13.51 36.30
CA GLY A 424 6.90 13.38 36.37
C GLY A 424 7.52 12.38 35.37
N GLN A 425 6.74 11.61 34.62
CA GLN A 425 7.22 10.66 33.63
C GLN A 425 7.38 11.34 32.26
N ASN A 426 8.55 11.18 31.64
CA ASN A 426 8.83 11.78 30.33
C ASN A 426 8.08 11.04 29.20
N VAL A 427 7.29 11.76 28.42
CA VAL A 427 6.51 11.17 27.30
C VAL A 427 7.38 10.52 26.22
N ALA A 428 8.68 10.88 26.14
CA ALA A 428 9.62 10.27 25.22
C ALA A 428 10.07 8.85 25.66
N GLU A 429 9.94 8.52 26.94
CA GLU A 429 10.41 7.28 27.56
C GLU A 429 9.28 6.26 27.80
N VAL A 430 8.04 6.64 27.54
CA VAL A 430 6.88 5.76 27.66
C VAL A 430 6.39 5.30 26.29
N SER A 431 5.64 4.19 26.25
CA SER A 431 5.08 3.71 24.98
C SER A 431 3.99 4.66 24.47
N GLN A 432 4.00 4.96 23.16
CA GLN A 432 3.02 5.84 22.50
C GLN A 432 1.57 5.34 22.71
N GLU A 433 1.38 4.02 22.74
CA GLU A 433 0.07 3.42 22.95
C GLU A 433 -0.46 3.74 24.34
N SER A 434 0.34 3.53 25.40
CA SER A 434 -0.07 3.86 26.78
C SER A 434 -0.24 5.36 27.00
N LEU A 435 0.62 6.18 26.40
CA LEU A 435 0.50 7.64 26.43
C LEU A 435 -0.86 8.07 25.87
N ARG A 436 -1.17 7.63 24.65
CA ARG A 436 -2.42 8.00 23.99
C ARG A 436 -3.65 7.34 24.61
N ALA A 437 -3.51 6.19 25.27
CA ALA A 437 -4.59 5.59 26.04
C ALA A 437 -5.06 6.50 27.20
N ASN A 438 -4.13 7.21 27.85
CA ASN A 438 -4.39 8.09 29.01
C ASN A 438 -4.80 9.52 28.62
N ILE A 439 -4.88 9.87 27.33
CA ILE A 439 -5.29 11.19 26.86
C ILE A 439 -6.53 11.07 25.99
N GLY A 440 -7.64 11.66 26.38
CA GLY A 440 -8.85 11.81 25.56
C GLY A 440 -8.75 13.06 24.70
N VAL A 441 -9.04 12.95 23.40
CA VAL A 441 -8.94 14.09 22.47
C VAL A 441 -10.25 14.28 21.73
N VAL A 442 -10.83 15.48 21.84
CA VAL A 442 -11.93 15.94 20.97
C VAL A 442 -11.33 16.92 19.97
N THR A 443 -11.29 16.53 18.71
CA THR A 443 -10.69 17.33 17.62
C THR A 443 -11.71 18.28 16.99
N GLN A 444 -11.24 19.37 16.39
CA GLN A 444 -12.03 20.32 15.61
C GLN A 444 -12.75 19.61 14.44
N ASP A 445 -12.01 18.83 13.68
CA ASP A 445 -12.55 18.01 12.58
C ASP A 445 -12.89 16.61 13.11
N THR A 446 -14.18 16.41 13.39
CA THR A 446 -14.72 15.16 13.93
C THR A 446 -14.91 14.13 12.83
N SER A 447 -13.83 13.46 12.42
CA SER A 447 -13.91 12.35 11.47
C SER A 447 -14.40 11.07 12.14
N LEU A 448 -15.36 10.40 11.49
CA LEU A 448 -15.83 9.08 11.86
C LEU A 448 -15.31 8.04 10.86
N LEU A 449 -15.04 6.84 11.36
CA LEU A 449 -14.66 5.71 10.53
C LEU A 449 -15.88 5.24 9.73
N HIS A 450 -15.65 4.78 8.49
CA HIS A 450 -16.71 4.15 7.68
C HIS A 450 -17.05 2.76 8.22
N ARG A 451 -17.78 2.77 9.34
CA ARG A 451 -18.17 1.59 10.13
C ARG A 451 -19.51 1.90 10.78
N SER A 452 -20.08 0.95 11.53
CA SER A 452 -21.28 1.18 12.33
C SER A 452 -21.06 2.26 13.41
N ILE A 453 -22.15 2.85 13.91
CA ILE A 453 -22.10 3.74 15.08
C ILE A 453 -21.48 3.00 16.27
N ARG A 454 -21.85 1.73 16.47
CA ARG A 454 -21.28 0.86 17.50
C ARG A 454 -19.75 0.78 17.43
N ASP A 455 -19.21 0.47 16.26
CA ASP A 455 -17.76 0.37 16.07
C ASP A 455 -17.06 1.71 16.29
N ASN A 456 -17.72 2.80 15.87
CA ASN A 456 -17.20 4.14 16.10
C ASN A 456 -17.11 4.48 17.59
N LEU A 457 -18.08 4.11 18.40
CA LEU A 457 -18.06 4.31 19.85
C LEU A 457 -17.06 3.38 20.55
N ARG A 458 -17.06 2.08 20.20
CA ARG A 458 -16.14 1.08 20.76
C ARG A 458 -14.68 1.38 20.47
N TYR A 459 -14.38 2.27 19.52
CA TYR A 459 -13.01 2.72 19.29
C TYR A 459 -12.40 3.42 20.52
N GLY A 460 -13.24 3.99 21.41
CA GLY A 460 -12.81 4.52 22.71
C GLY A 460 -12.57 3.45 23.76
N LYS A 461 -13.40 2.38 23.76
CA LYS A 461 -13.32 1.24 24.69
C LYS A 461 -13.81 -0.03 23.96
N PRO A 462 -12.89 -0.89 23.46
CA PRO A 462 -13.26 -2.06 22.64
C PRO A 462 -14.24 -3.02 23.31
N ASP A 463 -14.10 -3.22 24.64
CA ASP A 463 -14.91 -4.16 25.42
C ASP A 463 -16.14 -3.51 26.07
N ALA A 464 -16.56 -2.32 25.59
CA ALA A 464 -17.72 -1.62 26.14
C ALA A 464 -19.00 -2.45 25.98
N THR A 465 -19.76 -2.57 27.09
CA THR A 465 -21.07 -3.22 27.08
C THR A 465 -22.12 -2.34 26.41
N GLU A 466 -23.29 -2.93 26.14
CA GLU A 466 -24.42 -2.20 25.54
C GLU A 466 -24.88 -1.05 26.44
N GLU A 467 -24.93 -1.30 27.76
CA GLU A 467 -25.30 -0.31 28.76
C GLU A 467 -24.32 0.85 28.80
N GLU A 468 -23.00 0.56 28.72
CA GLU A 468 -21.96 1.60 28.68
C GLU A 468 -22.06 2.45 27.41
N LEU A 469 -22.37 1.83 26.26
CA LEU A 469 -22.57 2.54 24.99
C LEU A 469 -23.75 3.52 25.09
N TRP A 470 -24.90 3.06 25.61
CA TRP A 470 -26.07 3.91 25.82
C TRP A 470 -25.83 4.99 26.90
N ALA A 471 -25.11 4.68 27.95
CA ALA A 471 -24.76 5.65 28.98
C ALA A 471 -23.87 6.78 28.41
N ALA A 472 -22.89 6.44 27.59
CA ALA A 472 -22.03 7.42 26.91
C ALA A 472 -22.82 8.23 25.87
N ALA A 473 -23.68 7.59 25.08
CA ALA A 473 -24.55 8.25 24.12
C ALA A 473 -25.47 9.28 24.80
N ARG A 474 -26.10 8.92 25.93
CA ARG A 474 -26.95 9.84 26.72
C ARG A 474 -26.16 11.03 27.28
N LYS A 475 -24.98 10.78 27.87
CA LYS A 475 -24.10 11.86 28.36
C LYS A 475 -23.65 12.81 27.26
N ALA A 476 -23.50 12.31 26.04
CA ALA A 476 -23.16 13.09 24.85
C ALA A 476 -24.40 13.66 24.13
N ARG A 477 -25.61 13.48 24.67
CA ARG A 477 -26.89 13.89 24.03
C ARG A 477 -27.04 13.30 22.62
N ALA A 478 -26.53 12.10 22.39
CA ALA A 478 -26.52 11.42 21.10
C ALA A 478 -27.59 10.33 20.97
N ASP A 479 -28.15 9.85 22.06
CA ASP A 479 -29.11 8.74 22.16
C ASP A 479 -30.35 8.98 21.28
N ALA A 480 -31.00 10.12 21.39
CA ALA A 480 -32.25 10.40 20.67
C ALA A 480 -32.12 10.29 19.14
N PHE A 481 -31.01 10.79 18.54
CA PHE A 481 -30.85 10.67 17.11
C PHE A 481 -30.30 9.28 16.71
N ILE A 482 -29.48 8.63 17.56
CA ILE A 482 -28.97 7.28 17.27
C ILE A 482 -30.14 6.31 17.14
N GLU A 483 -31.12 6.35 18.03
CA GLU A 483 -32.33 5.49 17.98
C GLU A 483 -33.10 5.61 16.66
N THR A 484 -33.08 6.79 16.04
CA THR A 484 -33.80 7.08 14.79
C THR A 484 -32.98 6.81 13.52
N LEU A 485 -31.69 6.48 13.65
CA LEU A 485 -30.85 6.22 12.48
C LEU A 485 -31.32 4.95 11.76
N ASP A 486 -31.44 5.10 10.44
CA ASP A 486 -31.69 4.00 9.50
C ASP A 486 -30.82 4.23 8.26
N ASP A 487 -30.02 3.24 7.89
CA ASP A 487 -29.16 3.33 6.73
C ASP A 487 -29.75 2.62 5.52
N SER A 488 -29.20 2.90 4.34
CA SER A 488 -29.64 2.30 3.06
C SER A 488 -29.41 0.80 2.96
N GLN A 489 -28.71 0.17 3.92
CA GLN A 489 -28.40 -1.24 3.97
C GLN A 489 -29.26 -2.00 5.02
N GLY A 490 -30.16 -1.28 5.73
CA GLY A 490 -31.06 -1.81 6.75
C GLY A 490 -30.47 -1.84 8.15
N GLY A 491 -29.29 -1.27 8.38
CA GLY A 491 -28.71 -1.10 9.71
C GLY A 491 -29.43 0.02 10.48
N LYS A 492 -29.87 -0.28 11.73
CA LYS A 492 -30.61 0.67 12.59
C LYS A 492 -29.86 0.98 13.87
N GLY A 493 -30.08 2.18 14.40
CA GLY A 493 -29.50 2.59 15.67
C GLY A 493 -27.98 2.47 15.68
N PHE A 494 -27.44 1.73 16.62
CA PHE A 494 -25.99 1.49 16.70
C PHE A 494 -25.42 0.69 15.51
N GLU A 495 -26.23 -0.11 14.81
CA GLU A 495 -25.79 -0.88 13.64
C GLU A 495 -25.80 -0.06 12.33
N ALA A 496 -26.35 1.17 12.36
CA ALA A 496 -26.34 2.04 11.20
C ALA A 496 -24.90 2.37 10.78
N MET A 497 -24.59 2.15 9.50
CA MET A 497 -23.28 2.43 8.91
C MET A 497 -23.11 3.93 8.68
N VAL A 498 -21.96 4.46 9.06
CA VAL A 498 -21.58 5.84 8.77
C VAL A 498 -20.85 5.87 7.44
N GLY A 499 -21.25 6.74 6.51
CA GLY A 499 -20.58 6.94 5.23
C GLY A 499 -19.17 7.49 5.40
N GLU A 500 -18.42 7.58 4.30
CA GLU A 500 -17.07 8.14 4.31
C GLU A 500 -17.10 9.53 4.96
N ARG A 501 -16.25 9.76 5.97
CA ARG A 501 -16.22 10.96 6.82
C ARG A 501 -17.54 11.26 7.56
N GLY A 502 -18.41 10.26 7.73
CA GLY A 502 -19.70 10.43 8.39
C GLY A 502 -20.68 11.32 7.63
N VAL A 503 -20.68 11.32 6.31
CA VAL A 503 -21.49 12.21 5.45
C VAL A 503 -23.00 12.09 5.66
N LYS A 504 -23.49 10.98 6.21
CA LYS A 504 -24.91 10.79 6.54
C LYS A 504 -25.36 11.49 7.83
N LEU A 505 -24.42 12.05 8.59
CA LEU A 505 -24.67 12.73 9.85
C LEU A 505 -24.41 14.23 9.72
N SER A 506 -25.17 15.04 10.45
CA SER A 506 -24.89 16.48 10.59
C SER A 506 -23.56 16.71 11.34
N GLY A 507 -22.99 17.92 11.24
CA GLY A 507 -21.78 18.29 11.98
C GLY A 507 -21.93 18.06 13.48
N GLY A 508 -23.04 18.52 14.06
CA GLY A 508 -23.33 18.32 15.48
C GLY A 508 -23.57 16.87 15.89
N GLN A 509 -24.15 16.03 15.02
CA GLN A 509 -24.30 14.60 15.28
C GLN A 509 -22.95 13.91 15.30
N ARG A 510 -22.05 14.20 14.31
CA ARG A 510 -20.68 13.66 14.31
C ARG A 510 -19.91 14.03 15.57
N GLN A 511 -20.03 15.29 16.00
CA GLN A 511 -19.35 15.79 17.19
C GLN A 511 -19.83 15.09 18.46
N ARG A 512 -21.14 14.89 18.63
CA ARG A 512 -21.70 14.17 19.78
C ARG A 512 -21.25 12.72 19.83
N ILE A 513 -21.10 12.04 18.68
CA ILE A 513 -20.53 10.69 18.62
C ILE A 513 -19.03 10.73 19.01
N ALA A 514 -18.27 11.73 18.57
CA ALA A 514 -16.87 11.88 18.97
C ALA A 514 -16.73 12.13 20.47
N ILE A 515 -17.59 12.94 21.07
CA ILE A 515 -17.64 13.17 22.53
C ILE A 515 -18.00 11.87 23.25
N ALA A 516 -19.02 11.13 22.79
CA ALA A 516 -19.40 9.84 23.38
C ALA A 516 -18.23 8.83 23.36
N ARG A 517 -17.45 8.80 22.28
CA ARG A 517 -16.22 8.00 22.17
C ARG A 517 -15.19 8.35 23.26
N VAL A 518 -14.99 9.65 23.53
CA VAL A 518 -14.05 10.13 24.54
C VAL A 518 -14.59 9.88 25.95
N LEU A 519 -15.90 10.00 26.17
CA LEU A 519 -16.55 9.62 27.43
C LEU A 519 -16.37 8.14 27.76
N LEU A 520 -16.51 7.26 26.76
CA LEU A 520 -16.25 5.81 26.91
C LEU A 520 -14.78 5.50 27.22
N LYS A 521 -13.85 6.23 26.64
CA LYS A 521 -12.42 6.08 26.88
C LYS A 521 -12.05 6.41 28.32
N ASP A 522 -12.75 7.34 28.94
CA ASP A 522 -12.60 7.79 30.33
C ASP A 522 -11.15 8.12 30.75
N ALA A 523 -10.40 8.75 29.86
CA ALA A 523 -9.01 9.12 30.10
C ALA A 523 -8.88 10.22 31.15
N PRO A 524 -7.82 10.20 32.03
CA PRO A 524 -7.60 11.19 33.10
C PRO A 524 -7.19 12.56 32.58
N ILE A 525 -6.61 12.64 31.38
CA ILE A 525 -6.20 13.90 30.74
C ILE A 525 -7.06 14.12 29.50
N LEU A 526 -7.55 15.33 29.29
CA LEU A 526 -8.39 15.71 28.17
C LEU A 526 -7.76 16.83 27.36
N VAL A 527 -7.89 16.72 26.05
CA VAL A 527 -7.54 17.76 25.09
C VAL A 527 -8.78 18.09 24.26
N LEU A 528 -9.17 19.36 24.25
CA LEU A 528 -10.32 19.86 23.52
C LEU A 528 -9.83 20.87 22.47
N ASP A 529 -9.92 20.53 21.18
CA ASP A 529 -9.53 21.42 20.08
C ASP A 529 -10.80 21.95 19.40
N GLU A 530 -11.16 23.19 19.66
CA GLU A 530 -12.27 23.97 19.04
C GLU A 530 -13.58 23.17 18.81
N ALA A 531 -14.07 22.51 19.85
CA ALA A 531 -15.15 21.54 19.77
C ALA A 531 -16.54 22.08 19.36
N THR A 532 -16.71 23.35 18.97
CA THR A 532 -18.05 23.94 18.75
C THR A 532 -18.21 24.88 17.54
N SER A 533 -17.26 24.92 16.59
CA SER A 533 -17.38 25.79 15.41
C SER A 533 -18.51 25.36 14.45
N ALA A 534 -19.35 26.31 14.02
CA ALA A 534 -20.39 26.17 12.99
C ALA A 534 -21.64 25.31 13.36
N LEU A 535 -22.20 25.45 14.56
CA LEU A 535 -23.40 24.72 15.01
C LEU A 535 -24.54 25.66 15.38
N ASP A 536 -25.78 25.19 15.27
CA ASP A 536 -26.96 25.87 15.76
C ASP A 536 -26.92 26.04 17.29
N SER A 537 -27.49 27.11 17.81
CA SER A 537 -27.40 27.51 19.22
C SER A 537 -27.88 26.42 20.20
N GLU A 538 -28.92 25.65 19.88
CA GLU A 538 -29.42 24.56 20.73
C GLU A 538 -28.44 23.38 20.76
N VAL A 539 -27.87 23.01 19.60
CA VAL A 539 -26.89 21.95 19.48
C VAL A 539 -25.60 22.36 20.20
N GLU A 540 -25.20 23.63 20.10
CA GLU A 540 -24.03 24.16 20.81
C GLU A 540 -24.19 24.04 22.33
N ALA A 541 -25.36 24.41 22.90
CA ALA A 541 -25.63 24.28 24.32
C ALA A 541 -25.56 22.84 24.82
N ALA A 542 -26.12 21.89 24.07
CA ALA A 542 -26.07 20.47 24.39
C ALA A 542 -24.64 19.90 24.35
N ILE A 543 -23.84 20.31 23.37
CA ILE A 543 -22.43 19.92 23.27
C ILE A 543 -21.62 20.50 24.42
N GLN A 544 -21.89 21.77 24.80
CA GLN A 544 -21.19 22.41 25.89
C GLN A 544 -21.46 21.73 27.24
N GLU A 545 -22.69 21.31 27.51
CA GLU A 545 -23.06 20.53 28.70
C GLU A 545 -22.35 19.17 28.73
N SER A 546 -22.24 18.52 27.55
CA SER A 546 -21.53 17.27 27.42
C SER A 546 -20.04 17.43 27.67
N LEU A 547 -19.42 18.52 27.19
CA LEU A 547 -18.00 18.82 27.44
C LEU A 547 -17.73 19.13 28.93
N ASP A 548 -18.65 19.86 29.62
CA ASP A 548 -18.54 20.09 31.05
C ASP A 548 -18.57 18.78 31.84
N THR A 549 -19.48 17.88 31.47
CA THR A 549 -19.56 16.54 32.06
C THR A 549 -18.26 15.76 31.83
N LEU A 550 -17.68 15.85 30.63
CA LEU A 550 -16.45 15.19 30.26
C LEU A 550 -15.26 15.69 31.07
N MET A 551 -15.18 17.00 31.39
CA MET A 551 -14.08 17.64 32.10
C MET A 551 -14.14 17.46 33.65
N GLN A 552 -15.21 16.91 34.20
CA GLN A 552 -15.35 16.75 35.65
C GLN A 552 -14.28 15.81 36.22
N GLY A 553 -13.51 16.29 37.20
CA GLY A 553 -12.48 15.52 37.89
C GLY A 553 -11.24 15.19 37.04
N LYS A 554 -11.06 15.82 35.88
CA LYS A 554 -9.96 15.54 34.95
C LYS A 554 -9.11 16.78 34.70
N THR A 555 -7.84 16.57 34.36
CA THR A 555 -6.98 17.64 33.83
C THR A 555 -7.40 17.94 32.39
N ALA A 556 -7.71 19.19 32.06
CA ALA A 556 -8.18 19.55 30.73
C ALA A 556 -7.35 20.67 30.10
N ILE A 557 -6.98 20.47 28.83
CA ILE A 557 -6.29 21.44 27.98
C ILE A 557 -7.22 21.79 26.83
N ALA A 558 -7.78 23.00 26.81
CA ALA A 558 -8.67 23.44 25.75
C ALA A 558 -7.99 24.47 24.85
N ILE A 559 -7.98 24.25 23.54
CA ILE A 559 -7.67 25.29 22.56
C ILE A 559 -8.93 26.14 22.43
N ALA A 560 -8.91 27.34 23.02
CA ALA A 560 -10.08 28.14 23.16
C ALA A 560 -10.18 29.18 22.03
N HIS A 561 -11.19 29.03 21.19
CA HIS A 561 -11.54 29.99 20.14
C HIS A 561 -12.89 30.70 20.43
N ARG A 562 -13.65 30.20 21.41
CA ARG A 562 -14.95 30.76 21.80
C ARG A 562 -14.97 31.28 23.23
N LEU A 563 -15.69 32.36 23.44
CA LEU A 563 -15.86 33.03 24.74
C LEU A 563 -16.47 32.10 25.79
N SER A 564 -17.42 31.25 25.42
CA SER A 564 -18.08 30.28 26.28
C SER A 564 -17.14 29.23 26.85
N THR A 565 -16.16 28.80 26.07
CA THR A 565 -15.11 27.85 26.51
C THR A 565 -14.11 28.54 27.44
N ILE A 566 -13.69 29.77 27.10
CA ILE A 566 -12.73 30.56 27.89
C ILE A 566 -13.24 30.83 29.31
N ALA A 567 -14.51 31.18 29.45
CA ALA A 567 -15.12 31.55 30.74
C ALA A 567 -15.16 30.40 31.76
N ARG A 568 -14.93 29.15 31.35
CA ARG A 568 -15.01 27.95 32.20
C ARG A 568 -13.64 27.39 32.59
N MET A 569 -12.57 27.99 32.09
CA MET A 569 -11.19 27.56 32.39
C MET A 569 -10.71 28.19 33.71
N ASP A 570 -10.03 27.40 34.51
CA ASP A 570 -9.45 27.86 35.77
C ASP A 570 -8.30 28.86 35.51
N ARG A 571 -7.55 28.66 34.41
CA ARG A 571 -6.45 29.51 34.00
C ARG A 571 -6.31 29.53 32.48
N LEU A 572 -5.89 30.67 31.94
CA LEU A 572 -5.58 30.88 30.54
C LEU A 572 -4.07 31.02 30.35
N VAL A 573 -3.57 30.45 29.29
CA VAL A 573 -2.18 30.56 28.83
C VAL A 573 -2.21 31.17 27.44
N VAL A 574 -1.69 32.38 27.32
CA VAL A 574 -1.65 33.12 26.05
C VAL A 574 -0.35 32.87 25.36
N ILE A 575 -0.43 32.32 24.15
CA ILE A 575 0.72 31.94 23.34
C ILE A 575 0.79 32.85 22.12
N ASP A 576 1.98 33.41 21.88
CA ASP A 576 2.30 34.12 20.66
C ASP A 576 3.70 33.70 20.18
N LYS A 577 3.84 33.44 18.88
CA LYS A 577 5.10 33.01 18.23
C LYS A 577 5.83 31.90 18.97
N GLY A 578 5.08 30.91 19.47
CA GLY A 578 5.62 29.74 20.15
C GLY A 578 6.11 29.95 21.57
N GLN A 579 5.80 31.07 22.21
CA GLN A 579 6.15 31.41 23.58
C GLN A 579 4.93 31.76 24.42
N VAL A 580 5.00 31.50 25.73
CA VAL A 580 3.99 31.97 26.68
C VAL A 580 4.22 33.45 26.95
N ILE A 581 3.23 34.30 26.62
CA ILE A 581 3.31 35.74 26.78
C ILE A 581 2.58 36.20 28.05
N GLU A 582 1.40 35.60 28.33
CA GLU A 582 0.59 35.94 29.50
C GLU A 582 -0.02 34.66 30.09
N THR A 583 -0.20 34.68 31.41
CA THR A 583 -0.94 33.63 32.10
C THR A 583 -1.74 34.25 33.27
N GLY A 584 -2.94 33.74 33.52
CA GLY A 584 -3.82 34.21 34.56
C GLY A 584 -5.26 33.79 34.32
N THR A 585 -6.16 34.21 35.22
CA THR A 585 -7.60 34.05 35.03
C THR A 585 -8.13 35.03 33.98
N HIS A 586 -9.33 34.78 33.48
CA HIS A 586 -9.98 35.69 32.53
C HIS A 586 -10.01 37.16 33.03
N ALA A 587 -10.42 37.37 34.29
CA ALA A 587 -10.54 38.71 34.88
C ALA A 587 -9.17 39.41 34.99
N GLU A 588 -8.13 38.68 35.42
CA GLU A 588 -6.76 39.21 35.54
C GLU A 588 -6.19 39.63 34.19
N LEU A 589 -6.40 38.82 33.14
CA LEU A 589 -5.87 39.07 31.81
C LEU A 589 -6.59 40.24 31.11
N ILE A 590 -7.89 40.40 31.33
CA ILE A 590 -8.64 41.59 30.87
C ILE A 590 -8.15 42.85 31.55
N ALA A 591 -7.96 42.81 32.88
CA ALA A 591 -7.46 43.95 33.64
C ALA A 591 -6.03 44.38 33.24
N ARG A 592 -5.18 43.44 32.80
CA ARG A 592 -3.81 43.76 32.33
C ARG A 592 -3.78 44.49 30.98
N GLY A 593 -4.86 44.44 30.18
CA GLY A 593 -4.93 45.13 28.88
C GLY A 593 -3.96 44.63 27.83
N GLY A 594 -3.43 43.39 27.97
CA GLY A 594 -2.42 42.79 27.12
C GLY A 594 -2.95 42.21 25.81
N LEU A 595 -2.25 41.19 25.27
CA LEU A 595 -2.65 40.52 24.02
C LEU A 595 -4.04 39.85 24.17
N TYR A 596 -4.28 39.20 25.32
CA TYR A 596 -5.57 38.56 25.59
C TYR A 596 -6.73 39.54 25.53
N ALA A 597 -6.61 40.70 26.21
CA ALA A 597 -7.66 41.70 26.24
C ALA A 597 -7.99 42.23 24.83
N ARG A 598 -6.96 42.42 23.98
CA ARG A 598 -7.16 42.80 22.57
C ARG A 598 -7.89 41.74 21.77
N LEU A 599 -7.48 40.45 21.90
CA LEU A 599 -8.15 39.34 21.23
C LEU A 599 -9.62 39.21 21.67
N TRP A 600 -9.87 39.40 22.97
CA TRP A 600 -11.20 39.38 23.52
C TRP A 600 -12.09 40.53 22.97
N GLN A 601 -11.57 41.75 22.93
CA GLN A 601 -12.29 42.93 22.37
C GLN A 601 -12.65 42.70 20.89
N HIS A 602 -11.75 42.13 20.10
CA HIS A 602 -12.05 41.81 18.70
C HIS A 602 -13.17 40.77 18.54
N GLN A 603 -13.31 39.83 19.47
CA GLN A 603 -14.37 38.83 19.44
C GLN A 603 -15.72 39.37 19.97
N THR A 604 -15.70 40.26 20.95
CA THR A 604 -16.90 40.83 21.54
C THR A 604 -17.38 42.09 20.82
N GLY A 605 -16.46 42.86 20.24
CA GLY A 605 -16.78 44.13 19.54
C GLY A 605 -17.54 43.97 18.22
N GLY A 606 -17.74 42.76 17.71
CA GLY A 606 -18.65 42.47 16.60
C GLY A 606 -20.13 42.35 17.01
N PHE A 607 -20.44 42.35 18.31
CA PHE A 607 -21.80 42.24 18.84
C PHE A 607 -22.30 43.48 19.58
N VAL A 608 -21.50 44.51 19.74
CA VAL A 608 -21.91 45.76 20.44
C VAL A 608 -21.62 46.93 19.52
N GLY A 609 -22.58 47.29 18.70
CA GLY A 609 -22.47 48.44 17.84
C GLY A 609 -23.63 48.60 16.88
N VAL A 610 -24.85 48.62 17.38
CA VAL A 610 -25.98 49.39 16.81
C VAL A 610 -26.87 49.83 17.98
N ASP A 611 -26.66 51.02 18.49
CA ASP A 611 -27.68 51.91 18.99
C ASP A 611 -27.69 53.14 18.10
#